data_e4ae56ada701915ca4001f5b2f969f95
#
_entry.id   e4ae56ada701915ca4001f5b2f969f95
#
_cell.length_a   1.000
_cell.length_b   1.000
_cell.length_c   1.000
_cell.angle_alpha   90.00
_cell.angle_beta   90.00
_cell.angle_gamma   90.00
#
_symmetry.space_group_name_H-M   'P 1'
#
loop_
_entity.id
_entity.type
_entity.pdbx_description
1 polymer ?
#
loop_
_entity_poly.entity_id
_entity_poly.type
_entity_poly.pdbx_seq_one_letter_code
_entity_poly.pdbx_strand_id
1 'polypeptide(L)'
;MVSKHSASDAEEAKLERQLQQDAQNAHQSKSNSSERRPFSDLDLTPATSKALDAMGFKTMTEVQERCIPPLLAGKDVLGAAQTGSGKTLAFLVPAIEMLQRLKFKPRNGTGAIVISPTRELALQIFGVAKEIMAHQSQTMGIVMGGANRKAEADKLQKGVNLIIATPGRLLDHLQNTKGFVFSNLKTLIIDEADRILEIGFEDEMRQIVKILPSERQSMLFSATQTTKVQDLARISLRPGPLYINVHEQMASSTVSKLCLLYTSPSPRDKRQS
;
A
#
# COMPACT_ATOMS: atom_id res chain seq x y z
N MET A 1 -6.17 -17.48 37.50
CA MET A 1 -5.46 -16.86 36.37
C MET A 1 -5.93 -17.43 35.02
N VAL A 2 -7.25 -17.52 34.76
CA VAL A 2 -7.79 -18.16 33.52
C VAL A 2 -8.69 -17.22 32.69
N SER A 3 -8.87 -15.94 33.10
CA SER A 3 -9.90 -15.09 32.47
C SER A 3 -9.40 -14.04 31.45
N LYS A 4 -8.10 -13.98 31.13
CA LYS A 4 -7.56 -12.98 30.16
C LYS A 4 -7.37 -13.54 28.74
N HIS A 5 -7.37 -14.86 28.53
CA HIS A 5 -7.25 -15.45 27.18
C HIS A 5 -8.60 -15.45 26.45
N SER A 6 -9.71 -15.67 27.14
CA SER A 6 -11.03 -15.76 26.50
C SER A 6 -11.57 -14.41 25.95
N ALA A 7 -11.13 -13.28 26.50
CA ALA A 7 -11.54 -11.96 26.00
C ALA A 7 -10.83 -11.59 24.68
N SER A 8 -9.55 -12.00 24.52
CA SER A 8 -8.78 -11.80 23.29
C SER A 8 -9.33 -12.63 22.14
N ASP A 9 -9.67 -13.90 22.40
CA ASP A 9 -10.20 -14.82 21.38
C ASP A 9 -11.62 -14.41 20.91
N ALA A 10 -12.42 -13.83 21.83
CA ALA A 10 -13.75 -13.32 21.50
C ALA A 10 -13.70 -12.00 20.67
N GLU A 11 -12.68 -11.18 20.90
CA GLU A 11 -12.45 -9.94 20.16
C GLU A 11 -11.91 -10.24 18.75
N GLU A 12 -11.00 -11.21 18.60
CA GLU A 12 -10.54 -11.71 17.30
C GLU A 12 -11.67 -12.34 16.49
N ALA A 13 -12.51 -13.17 17.10
CA ALA A 13 -13.66 -13.78 16.42
C ALA A 13 -14.72 -12.74 16.01
N LYS A 14 -14.89 -11.65 16.76
CA LYS A 14 -15.81 -10.56 16.42
C LYS A 14 -15.26 -9.72 15.25
N LEU A 15 -13.94 -9.50 15.24
CA LEU A 15 -13.24 -8.82 14.17
C LEU A 15 -13.27 -9.63 12.86
N GLU A 16 -13.08 -10.96 12.94
CA GLU A 16 -13.20 -11.85 11.77
C GLU A 16 -14.61 -11.85 11.16
N ARG A 17 -15.67 -11.83 12.00
CA ARG A 17 -17.06 -11.73 11.52
C ARG A 17 -17.35 -10.37 10.88
N GLN A 18 -16.78 -9.29 11.42
CA GLN A 18 -16.92 -7.95 10.85
C GLN A 18 -16.18 -7.85 9.53
N LEU A 19 -14.99 -8.46 9.40
CA LEU A 19 -14.23 -8.56 8.15
C LEU A 19 -14.97 -9.36 7.07
N GLN A 20 -15.67 -10.45 7.46
CA GLN A 20 -16.51 -11.22 6.53
C GLN A 20 -17.76 -10.44 6.09
N GLN A 21 -18.35 -9.66 6.98
CA GLN A 21 -19.50 -8.81 6.67
C GLN A 21 -19.14 -7.62 5.76
N ASP A 22 -17.99 -6.99 6.00
CA ASP A 22 -17.48 -5.90 5.16
C ASP A 22 -17.02 -6.40 3.79
N ALA A 23 -16.46 -7.62 3.71
CA ALA A 23 -16.18 -8.29 2.44
C ALA A 23 -17.47 -8.61 1.66
N GLN A 24 -18.54 -9.03 2.35
CA GLN A 24 -19.85 -9.27 1.73
C GLN A 24 -20.55 -7.97 1.31
N ASN A 25 -20.41 -6.89 2.07
CA ASN A 25 -20.96 -5.57 1.71
C ASN A 25 -20.20 -4.93 0.53
N ALA A 26 -18.91 -5.19 0.38
CA ALA A 26 -18.14 -4.83 -0.81
C ALA A 26 -18.61 -5.58 -2.07
N HIS A 27 -19.25 -6.75 -1.91
CA HIS A 27 -19.89 -7.49 -3.00
C HIS A 27 -21.26 -6.92 -3.41
N GLN A 28 -21.93 -6.14 -2.57
CA GLN A 28 -23.28 -5.62 -2.85
C GLN A 28 -23.34 -4.25 -3.53
N SER A 29 -22.25 -3.54 -3.73
CA SER A 29 -22.21 -2.30 -4.54
C SER A 29 -22.25 -2.59 -6.06
N LYS A 30 -23.01 -3.61 -6.47
CA LYS A 30 -23.23 -4.00 -7.86
C LYS A 30 -24.39 -3.24 -8.48
N SER A 31 -24.22 -1.94 -8.78
CA SER A 31 -25.12 -1.28 -9.72
C SER A 31 -24.38 -0.19 -10.49
N ASN A 32 -23.81 -0.59 -11.59
CA ASN A 32 -23.46 0.09 -12.85
C ASN A 32 -22.28 -0.62 -13.50
N SER A 33 -22.49 -1.85 -13.98
CA SER A 33 -21.43 -2.74 -14.45
C SER A 33 -21.29 -2.81 -15.98
N SER A 34 -21.92 -1.93 -16.76
CA SER A 34 -21.99 -2.13 -18.22
C SER A 34 -20.81 -1.58 -19.03
N GLU A 35 -19.82 -0.90 -18.40
CA GLU A 35 -18.66 -0.34 -19.13
C GLU A 35 -17.31 -0.54 -18.44
N ARG A 36 -17.21 -1.31 -17.35
CA ARG A 36 -15.96 -1.47 -16.61
C ARG A 36 -15.07 -2.55 -17.23
N ARG A 37 -13.78 -2.26 -17.39
CA ARG A 37 -12.81 -3.20 -17.95
C ARG A 37 -12.61 -4.41 -17.03
N PRO A 38 -12.56 -5.64 -17.60
CA PRO A 38 -12.30 -6.84 -16.82
C PRO A 38 -10.83 -6.93 -16.38
N PHE A 39 -10.57 -7.64 -15.29
CA PHE A 39 -9.19 -7.93 -14.85
C PHE A 39 -8.42 -8.81 -15.86
N SER A 40 -9.12 -9.59 -16.69
CA SER A 40 -8.52 -10.39 -17.76
C SER A 40 -7.79 -9.58 -18.83
N ASP A 41 -8.06 -8.28 -18.94
CA ASP A 41 -7.34 -7.38 -19.86
C ASP A 41 -5.95 -7.00 -19.35
N LEU A 42 -5.64 -7.32 -18.10
CA LEU A 42 -4.34 -7.07 -17.52
C LEU A 42 -3.41 -8.26 -17.76
N ASP A 43 -2.15 -7.96 -18.07
CA ASP A 43 -1.10 -8.98 -18.11
C ASP A 43 -0.70 -9.38 -16.67
N LEU A 44 -1.46 -10.33 -16.09
CA LEU A 44 -1.22 -10.85 -14.75
C LEU A 44 -0.70 -12.30 -14.82
N THR A 45 0.08 -12.66 -13.81
CA THR A 45 0.50 -14.08 -13.68
C THR A 45 -0.71 -14.98 -13.38
N PRO A 46 -0.68 -16.25 -13.81
CA PRO A 46 -1.79 -17.18 -13.61
C PRO A 46 -2.21 -17.32 -12.13
N ALA A 47 -1.26 -17.19 -11.21
CA ALA A 47 -1.55 -17.28 -9.78
C ALA A 47 -2.39 -16.09 -9.28
N THR A 48 -2.09 -14.87 -9.72
CA THR A 48 -2.86 -13.66 -9.38
C THR A 48 -4.23 -13.68 -10.04
N SER A 49 -4.31 -14.03 -11.34
CA SER A 49 -5.60 -14.14 -12.04
C SER A 49 -6.51 -15.15 -11.35
N LYS A 50 -6.00 -16.34 -11.02
CA LYS A 50 -6.76 -17.37 -10.31
C LYS A 50 -7.26 -16.89 -8.94
N ALA A 51 -6.45 -16.13 -8.21
CA ALA A 51 -6.86 -15.59 -6.92
C ALA A 51 -7.99 -14.56 -7.07
N LEU A 52 -7.88 -13.62 -8.03
CA LEU A 52 -8.93 -12.64 -8.30
C LEU A 52 -10.24 -13.29 -8.71
N ASP A 53 -10.18 -14.32 -9.55
CA ASP A 53 -11.36 -15.12 -9.96
C ASP A 53 -12.00 -15.82 -8.76
N ALA A 54 -11.21 -16.44 -7.90
CA ALA A 54 -11.68 -17.11 -6.68
C ALA A 54 -12.33 -16.12 -5.69
N MET A 55 -11.83 -14.87 -5.62
CA MET A 55 -12.41 -13.78 -4.83
C MET A 55 -13.66 -13.18 -5.50
N GLY A 56 -14.01 -13.59 -6.73
CA GLY A 56 -15.18 -13.10 -7.47
C GLY A 56 -15.00 -11.74 -8.13
N PHE A 57 -13.77 -11.22 -8.22
CA PHE A 57 -13.48 -9.96 -8.91
C PHE A 57 -13.34 -10.18 -10.42
N LYS A 58 -14.38 -9.82 -11.17
CA LYS A 58 -14.39 -9.93 -12.64
C LYS A 58 -13.98 -8.64 -13.33
N THR A 59 -14.49 -7.50 -12.83
CA THR A 59 -14.26 -6.18 -13.42
C THR A 59 -13.60 -5.24 -12.43
N MET A 60 -12.79 -4.33 -12.95
CA MET A 60 -12.09 -3.33 -12.16
C MET A 60 -13.02 -2.18 -11.74
N THR A 61 -12.77 -1.60 -10.57
CA THR A 61 -13.34 -0.29 -10.21
C THR A 61 -12.57 0.81 -10.94
N GLU A 62 -13.09 2.03 -10.99
CA GLU A 62 -12.43 3.15 -11.68
C GLU A 62 -11.00 3.39 -11.14
N VAL A 63 -10.81 3.36 -9.82
CA VAL A 63 -9.46 3.52 -9.25
C VAL A 63 -8.52 2.39 -9.66
N GLN A 64 -9.00 1.16 -9.75
CA GLN A 64 -8.21 0.01 -10.20
C GLN A 64 -7.84 0.14 -11.68
N GLU A 65 -8.80 0.48 -12.52
CA GLU A 65 -8.61 0.66 -13.95
C GLU A 65 -7.59 1.75 -14.28
N ARG A 66 -7.59 2.85 -13.50
CA ARG A 66 -6.66 3.97 -13.69
C ARG A 66 -5.30 3.76 -13.04
N CYS A 67 -5.22 3.03 -11.91
CA CYS A 67 -3.98 2.85 -11.15
C CYS A 67 -3.19 1.59 -11.54
N ILE A 68 -3.85 0.44 -11.77
CA ILE A 68 -3.14 -0.84 -11.96
C ILE A 68 -2.22 -0.82 -13.19
N PRO A 69 -2.65 -0.41 -14.40
CA PRO A 69 -1.78 -0.45 -15.57
C PRO A 69 -0.49 0.36 -15.41
N PRO A 70 -0.50 1.64 -14.98
CA PRO A 70 0.74 2.38 -14.79
C PRO A 70 1.60 1.82 -13.64
N LEU A 71 0.99 1.25 -12.59
CA LEU A 71 1.72 0.61 -11.50
C LEU A 71 2.41 -0.68 -11.95
N LEU A 72 1.77 -1.50 -12.79
CA LEU A 72 2.41 -2.67 -13.43
C LEU A 72 3.56 -2.25 -14.34
N ALA A 73 3.48 -1.07 -14.96
CA ALA A 73 4.56 -0.49 -15.76
C ALA A 73 5.68 0.17 -14.90
N GLY A 74 5.64 0.05 -13.57
CA GLY A 74 6.67 0.54 -12.66
C GLY A 74 6.64 2.06 -12.42
N LYS A 75 5.54 2.77 -12.75
CA LYS A 75 5.39 4.20 -12.48
C LYS A 75 5.01 4.43 -11.02
N ASP A 76 5.45 5.55 -10.46
CA ASP A 76 4.97 6.02 -9.16
C ASP A 76 3.59 6.67 -9.32
N VAL A 77 2.72 6.49 -8.33
CA VAL A 77 1.35 7.02 -8.36
C VAL A 77 1.04 7.79 -7.06
N LEU A 78 0.45 8.97 -7.23
CA LEU A 78 -0.26 9.71 -6.19
C LEU A 78 -1.76 9.59 -6.48
N GLY A 79 -2.44 8.74 -5.70
CA GLY A 79 -3.86 8.43 -5.87
C GLY A 79 -4.73 9.23 -4.91
N ALA A 80 -5.64 10.05 -5.44
CA ALA A 80 -6.72 10.69 -4.67
C ALA A 80 -7.98 9.84 -4.80
N ALA A 81 -8.30 9.09 -3.75
CA ALA A 81 -9.45 8.18 -3.74
C ALA A 81 -9.96 7.92 -2.32
N GLN A 82 -11.30 7.90 -2.16
CA GLN A 82 -11.96 7.65 -0.88
C GLN A 82 -11.82 6.20 -0.41
N THR A 83 -12.06 5.98 0.88
CA THR A 83 -12.22 4.63 1.44
C THR A 83 -13.39 3.92 0.74
N GLY A 84 -13.23 2.61 0.47
CA GLY A 84 -14.26 1.82 -0.22
C GLY A 84 -14.25 1.89 -1.75
N SER A 85 -13.39 2.71 -2.38
CA SER A 85 -13.27 2.81 -3.85
C SER A 85 -12.59 1.60 -4.52
N GLY A 86 -12.03 0.67 -3.74
CA GLY A 86 -11.27 -0.48 -4.24
C GLY A 86 -9.75 -0.26 -4.31
N LYS A 87 -9.20 0.75 -3.62
CA LYS A 87 -7.76 1.06 -3.56
C LYS A 87 -6.90 -0.13 -3.17
N THR A 88 -7.37 -0.95 -2.25
CA THR A 88 -6.60 -2.08 -1.73
C THR A 88 -6.13 -3.02 -2.84
N LEU A 89 -7.01 -3.40 -3.74
CA LEU A 89 -6.62 -4.18 -4.93
C LEU A 89 -5.77 -3.35 -5.90
N ALA A 90 -6.05 -2.05 -6.04
CA ALA A 90 -5.31 -1.19 -6.95
C ALA A 90 -3.81 -1.14 -6.64
N PHE A 91 -3.41 -1.25 -5.37
CA PHE A 91 -1.99 -1.28 -4.99
C PHE A 91 -1.46 -2.69 -4.69
N LEU A 92 -2.28 -3.62 -4.15
CA LEU A 92 -1.81 -4.97 -3.84
C LEU A 92 -1.51 -5.78 -5.10
N VAL A 93 -2.38 -5.70 -6.12
CA VAL A 93 -2.19 -6.46 -7.36
C VAL A 93 -0.83 -6.17 -7.99
N PRO A 94 -0.44 -4.92 -8.30
CA PRO A 94 0.88 -4.66 -8.90
C PRO A 94 2.05 -4.99 -7.96
N ALA A 95 1.92 -4.79 -6.65
CA ALA A 95 2.97 -5.14 -5.70
C ALA A 95 3.22 -6.65 -5.63
N ILE A 96 2.16 -7.45 -5.61
CA ILE A 96 2.24 -8.90 -5.58
C ILE A 96 2.73 -9.44 -6.93
N GLU A 97 2.26 -8.90 -8.06
CA GLU A 97 2.78 -9.21 -9.39
C GLU A 97 4.29 -8.96 -9.50
N MET A 98 4.77 -7.84 -8.99
CA MET A 98 6.20 -7.54 -8.94
C MET A 98 6.98 -8.61 -8.16
N LEU A 99 6.51 -9.00 -6.97
CA LEU A 99 7.15 -10.04 -6.16
C LEU A 99 7.17 -11.39 -6.90
N GLN A 100 6.09 -11.73 -7.58
CA GLN A 100 5.96 -12.98 -8.35
C GLN A 100 6.89 -12.98 -9.56
N ARG A 101 6.88 -11.92 -10.38
CA ARG A 101 7.72 -11.78 -11.57
C ARG A 101 9.21 -11.78 -11.24
N LEU A 102 9.60 -11.14 -10.15
CA LEU A 102 10.99 -11.15 -9.65
C LEU A 102 11.33 -12.44 -8.87
N LYS A 103 10.38 -13.38 -8.73
CA LYS A 103 10.57 -14.67 -8.05
C LYS A 103 11.13 -14.51 -6.63
N PHE A 104 10.60 -13.55 -5.87
CA PHE A 104 11.03 -13.34 -4.48
C PHE A 104 10.88 -14.63 -3.66
N LYS A 105 11.87 -14.88 -2.81
CA LYS A 105 11.93 -16.00 -1.86
C LYS A 105 12.20 -15.43 -0.46
N PRO A 106 11.98 -16.16 0.63
CA PRO A 106 12.28 -15.68 1.98
C PRO A 106 13.70 -15.13 2.13
N ARG A 107 14.70 -15.77 1.51
CA ARG A 107 16.11 -15.32 1.53
C ARG A 107 16.34 -13.94 0.92
N ASN A 108 15.46 -13.44 0.05
CA ASN A 108 15.56 -12.11 -0.53
C ASN A 108 15.10 -11.02 0.46
N GLY A 109 14.48 -11.41 1.59
CA GLY A 109 13.90 -10.48 2.53
C GLY A 109 12.67 -9.77 1.98
N THR A 110 12.49 -8.52 2.35
CA THR A 110 11.29 -7.74 2.03
C THR A 110 11.42 -7.05 0.68
N GLY A 111 10.47 -7.32 -0.20
CA GLY A 111 10.36 -6.70 -1.52
C GLY A 111 9.24 -5.65 -1.61
N ALA A 112 8.20 -5.76 -0.77
CA ALA A 112 7.11 -4.79 -0.73
C ALA A 112 6.70 -4.47 0.72
N ILE A 113 6.43 -3.19 0.99
CA ILE A 113 5.92 -2.70 2.29
C ILE A 113 4.67 -1.87 2.03
N VAL A 114 3.60 -2.18 2.78
CA VAL A 114 2.38 -1.37 2.86
C VAL A 114 2.32 -0.73 4.24
N ILE A 115 2.18 0.59 4.29
CA ILE A 115 2.02 1.34 5.54
C ILE A 115 0.57 1.82 5.62
N SER A 116 -0.08 1.52 6.74
CA SER A 116 -1.47 1.88 7.04
C SER A 116 -1.55 2.61 8.40
N PRO A 117 -2.45 3.59 8.58
CA PRO A 117 -2.50 4.42 9.77
C PRO A 117 -2.86 3.66 11.05
N THR A 118 -3.70 2.64 10.95
CA THR A 118 -4.24 1.93 12.11
C THR A 118 -4.05 0.42 12.00
N ARG A 119 -4.17 -0.26 13.14
CA ARG A 119 -4.07 -1.73 13.22
C ARG A 119 -5.21 -2.39 12.46
N GLU A 120 -6.41 -1.85 12.57
CA GLU A 120 -7.63 -2.35 11.96
C GLU A 120 -7.50 -2.35 10.43
N LEU A 121 -7.06 -1.22 9.86
CA LEU A 121 -6.83 -1.11 8.42
C LEU A 121 -5.69 -2.01 7.96
N ALA A 122 -4.62 -2.13 8.73
CA ALA A 122 -3.52 -3.05 8.42
C ALA A 122 -4.01 -4.51 8.40
N LEU A 123 -4.88 -4.90 9.31
CA LEU A 123 -5.49 -6.25 9.34
C LEU A 123 -6.42 -6.47 8.14
N GLN A 124 -7.23 -5.47 7.74
CA GLN A 124 -8.08 -5.56 6.55
C GLN A 124 -7.23 -5.75 5.28
N ILE A 125 -6.18 -4.95 5.10
CA ILE A 125 -5.26 -5.09 3.97
C ILE A 125 -4.59 -6.47 3.99
N PHE A 126 -4.20 -6.96 5.18
CA PHE A 126 -3.58 -8.27 5.35
C PHE A 126 -4.52 -9.41 4.95
N GLY A 127 -5.81 -9.31 5.29
CA GLY A 127 -6.85 -10.26 4.86
C GLY A 127 -6.92 -10.36 3.34
N VAL A 128 -7.06 -9.22 2.65
CA VAL A 128 -7.10 -9.16 1.19
C VAL A 128 -5.81 -9.70 0.56
N ALA A 129 -4.65 -9.31 1.10
CA ALA A 129 -3.37 -9.80 0.60
C ALA A 129 -3.23 -11.33 0.76
N LYS A 130 -3.74 -11.91 1.86
CA LYS A 130 -3.75 -13.36 2.10
C LYS A 130 -4.55 -14.09 1.02
N GLU A 131 -5.69 -13.57 0.62
CA GLU A 131 -6.51 -14.17 -0.44
C GLU A 131 -5.81 -14.08 -1.80
N ILE A 132 -5.25 -12.92 -2.18
CA ILE A 132 -4.52 -12.77 -3.45
C ILE A 132 -3.29 -13.69 -3.49
N MET A 133 -2.61 -13.86 -2.36
CA MET A 133 -1.40 -14.67 -2.27
C MET A 133 -1.66 -16.16 -2.03
N ALA A 134 -2.92 -16.62 -1.99
CA ALA A 134 -3.27 -18.02 -1.70
C ALA A 134 -2.64 -19.04 -2.66
N HIS A 135 -2.32 -18.63 -3.89
CA HIS A 135 -1.71 -19.48 -4.92
C HIS A 135 -0.25 -19.14 -5.20
N GLN A 136 0.40 -18.40 -4.30
CA GLN A 136 1.76 -17.92 -4.49
C GLN A 136 2.74 -18.48 -3.45
N SER A 137 4.03 -18.45 -3.76
CA SER A 137 5.08 -18.98 -2.89
C SER A 137 5.78 -17.92 -2.04
N GLN A 138 5.43 -16.64 -2.21
CA GLN A 138 5.98 -15.52 -1.46
C GLN A 138 5.42 -15.50 -0.04
N THR A 139 6.26 -15.06 0.90
CA THR A 139 5.87 -14.93 2.31
C THR A 139 5.29 -13.56 2.60
N MET A 140 4.33 -13.49 3.52
CA MET A 140 3.75 -12.24 3.97
C MET A 140 3.71 -12.17 5.51
N GLY A 141 3.68 -10.95 6.03
CA GLY A 141 3.63 -10.70 7.46
C GLY A 141 2.99 -9.37 7.79
N ILE A 142 2.49 -9.28 9.02
CA ILE A 142 1.95 -8.06 9.59
C ILE A 142 2.84 -7.59 10.75
N VAL A 143 3.05 -6.27 10.83
CA VAL A 143 3.93 -5.61 11.81
C VAL A 143 3.18 -4.41 12.39
N MET A 144 2.68 -4.52 13.62
CA MET A 144 1.82 -3.48 14.21
C MET A 144 2.01 -3.35 15.72
N GLY A 145 1.79 -2.17 16.25
CA GLY A 145 1.84 -1.92 17.69
C GLY A 145 0.88 -2.83 18.47
N GLY A 146 1.24 -3.19 19.70
CA GLY A 146 0.41 -4.04 20.56
C GLY A 146 0.53 -5.55 20.32
N ALA A 147 1.15 -5.99 19.21
CA ALA A 147 1.48 -7.39 18.97
C ALA A 147 2.82 -7.79 19.62
N ASN A 148 3.09 -9.10 19.67
CA ASN A 148 4.33 -9.63 20.24
C ASN A 148 5.54 -9.28 19.34
N ARG A 149 6.31 -8.26 19.77
CA ARG A 149 7.47 -7.75 19.03
C ARG A 149 8.52 -8.82 18.71
N LYS A 150 8.77 -9.75 19.65
CA LYS A 150 9.76 -10.81 19.46
C LYS A 150 9.32 -11.79 18.36
N ALA A 151 8.06 -12.18 18.37
CA ALA A 151 7.51 -13.05 17.32
C ALA A 151 7.52 -12.39 15.94
N GLU A 152 7.29 -11.06 15.86
CA GLU A 152 7.45 -10.30 14.62
C GLU A 152 8.91 -10.28 14.16
N ALA A 153 9.86 -9.99 15.05
CA ALA A 153 11.29 -9.99 14.76
C ALA A 153 11.78 -11.35 14.22
N ASP A 154 11.35 -12.45 14.87
CA ASP A 154 11.71 -13.81 14.45
C ASP A 154 11.17 -14.12 13.02
N LYS A 155 9.95 -13.65 12.69
CA LYS A 155 9.41 -13.78 11.34
C LYS A 155 10.18 -12.95 10.32
N LEU A 156 10.51 -11.70 10.64
CA LEU A 156 11.28 -10.80 9.77
C LEU A 156 12.67 -11.35 9.45
N GLN A 157 13.34 -11.96 10.43
CA GLN A 157 14.63 -12.62 10.25
C GLN A 157 14.56 -13.84 9.33
N LYS A 158 13.46 -14.61 9.37
CA LYS A 158 13.22 -15.74 8.46
C LYS A 158 12.92 -15.31 7.02
N GLY A 159 12.61 -14.04 6.81
CA GLY A 159 12.33 -13.44 5.52
C GLY A 159 10.82 -13.36 5.22
N VAL A 160 10.35 -12.14 5.14
CA VAL A 160 8.97 -11.77 4.76
C VAL A 160 9.03 -10.91 3.52
N ASN A 161 8.40 -11.35 2.43
CA ASN A 161 8.48 -10.67 1.14
C ASN A 161 7.50 -9.50 1.03
N LEU A 162 6.28 -9.62 1.58
CA LEU A 162 5.28 -8.56 1.70
C LEU A 162 5.02 -8.25 3.17
N ILE A 163 5.26 -7.02 3.59
CA ILE A 163 4.95 -6.54 4.94
C ILE A 163 3.80 -5.56 4.87
N ILE A 164 2.81 -5.73 5.76
CA ILE A 164 1.79 -4.74 6.04
C ILE A 164 2.02 -4.23 7.46
N ALA A 165 2.11 -2.90 7.64
CA ALA A 165 2.59 -2.35 8.88
C ALA A 165 1.90 -1.05 9.31
N THR A 166 1.93 -0.76 10.62
CA THR A 166 1.72 0.59 11.15
C THR A 166 3.05 1.32 11.32
N PRO A 167 3.09 2.67 11.18
CA PRO A 167 4.35 3.43 11.09
C PRO A 167 5.32 3.19 12.25
N GLY A 168 4.89 3.40 13.49
CA GLY A 168 5.78 3.34 14.64
C GLY A 168 6.42 1.96 14.87
N ARG A 169 5.67 0.85 14.69
CA ARG A 169 6.22 -0.49 14.83
C ARG A 169 7.14 -0.87 13.67
N LEU A 170 6.82 -0.41 12.46
CA LEU A 170 7.72 -0.59 11.31
C LEU A 170 9.05 0.10 11.53
N LEU A 171 9.03 1.36 11.98
CA LEU A 171 10.24 2.12 12.29
C LEU A 171 11.09 1.42 13.35
N ASP A 172 10.47 0.94 14.44
CA ASP A 172 11.16 0.18 15.48
C ASP A 172 11.86 -1.06 14.91
N HIS A 173 11.22 -1.83 14.03
CA HIS A 173 11.86 -2.99 13.40
C HIS A 173 12.96 -2.61 12.42
N LEU A 174 12.78 -1.56 11.62
CA LEU A 174 13.81 -1.08 10.69
C LEU A 174 15.09 -0.65 11.42
N GLN A 175 14.94 -0.05 12.60
CA GLN A 175 16.08 0.44 13.41
C GLN A 175 16.71 -0.64 14.30
N ASN A 176 15.88 -1.52 14.88
CA ASN A 176 16.32 -2.32 16.03
C ASN A 176 16.29 -3.84 15.80
N THR A 177 15.78 -4.35 14.67
CA THR A 177 15.73 -5.80 14.43
C THR A 177 16.91 -6.25 13.60
N LYS A 178 17.89 -6.84 14.25
CA LYS A 178 19.07 -7.45 13.58
C LYS A 178 18.58 -8.58 12.67
N GLY A 179 19.12 -8.64 11.44
CA GLY A 179 18.76 -9.68 10.47
C GLY A 179 17.46 -9.43 9.71
N PHE A 180 16.79 -8.29 9.92
CA PHE A 180 15.70 -7.85 9.07
C PHE A 180 16.24 -7.35 7.73
N VAL A 181 16.06 -8.11 6.65
CA VAL A 181 16.58 -7.80 5.31
C VAL A 181 15.53 -7.05 4.51
N PHE A 182 15.77 -5.76 4.27
CA PHE A 182 14.92 -4.88 3.44
C PHE A 182 15.70 -4.13 2.35
N SER A 183 16.98 -4.45 2.17
CA SER A 183 17.84 -3.85 1.12
C SER A 183 17.33 -4.12 -0.30
N ASN A 184 16.54 -5.17 -0.49
CA ASN A 184 15.94 -5.54 -1.77
C ASN A 184 14.53 -4.97 -1.99
N LEU A 185 14.11 -3.98 -1.18
CA LEU A 185 12.79 -3.37 -1.32
C LEU A 185 12.60 -2.79 -2.72
N LYS A 186 11.50 -3.16 -3.37
CA LYS A 186 11.12 -2.71 -4.72
C LYS A 186 9.88 -1.82 -4.72
N THR A 187 9.01 -1.99 -3.71
CA THR A 187 7.75 -1.23 -3.67
C THR A 187 7.45 -0.75 -2.25
N LEU A 188 7.13 0.54 -2.13
CA LEU A 188 6.58 1.17 -0.92
C LEU A 188 5.18 1.68 -1.22
N ILE A 189 4.22 1.31 -0.39
CA ILE A 189 2.83 1.74 -0.47
C ILE A 189 2.48 2.47 0.83
N ILE A 190 1.93 3.68 0.71
CA ILE A 190 1.43 4.47 1.83
C ILE A 190 -0.07 4.64 1.61
N ASP A 191 -0.89 3.98 2.41
CA ASP A 191 -2.34 4.06 2.32
C ASP A 191 -2.89 4.99 3.40
N GLU A 192 -3.94 5.76 3.05
CA GLU A 192 -4.53 6.79 3.92
C GLU A 192 -3.50 7.75 4.53
N ALA A 193 -2.68 8.34 3.65
CA ALA A 193 -1.58 9.22 4.05
C ALA A 193 -2.03 10.41 4.89
N ASP A 194 -3.18 11.01 4.58
CA ASP A 194 -3.79 12.06 5.38
C ASP A 194 -4.04 11.62 6.83
N ARG A 195 -4.60 10.44 7.01
CA ARG A 195 -4.89 9.88 8.34
C ARG A 195 -3.62 9.51 9.11
N ILE A 196 -2.58 9.00 8.43
CA ILE A 196 -1.27 8.78 9.04
C ILE A 196 -0.73 10.09 9.65
N LEU A 197 -0.83 11.20 8.91
CA LEU A 197 -0.35 12.51 9.32
C LEU A 197 -1.24 13.15 10.40
N GLU A 198 -2.57 12.95 10.34
CA GLU A 198 -3.52 13.40 11.37
C GLU A 198 -3.27 12.74 12.73
N ILE A 199 -2.92 11.45 12.75
CA ILE A 199 -2.57 10.71 13.97
C ILE A 199 -1.22 11.19 14.55
N GLY A 200 -0.38 11.86 13.76
CA GLY A 200 0.88 12.44 14.22
C GLY A 200 2.12 11.62 13.84
N PHE A 201 2.04 10.67 12.90
CA PHE A 201 3.18 9.85 12.46
C PHE A 201 4.06 10.52 11.40
N GLU A 202 4.10 11.86 11.35
CA GLU A 202 4.89 12.60 10.36
C GLU A 202 6.39 12.30 10.49
N ASP A 203 6.92 12.33 11.71
CA ASP A 203 8.35 12.10 11.97
C ASP A 203 8.75 10.64 11.71
N GLU A 204 7.90 9.68 12.09
CA GLU A 204 8.14 8.27 11.80
C GLU A 204 8.16 8.03 10.29
N MET A 205 7.24 8.62 9.54
CA MET A 205 7.19 8.48 8.08
C MET A 205 8.45 9.06 7.42
N ARG A 206 8.92 10.23 7.86
CA ARG A 206 10.18 10.83 7.37
C ARG A 206 11.38 9.91 7.62
N GLN A 207 11.47 9.33 8.82
CA GLN A 207 12.55 8.41 9.17
C GLN A 207 12.46 7.10 8.37
N ILE A 208 11.27 6.50 8.23
CA ILE A 208 11.06 5.29 7.43
C ILE A 208 11.51 5.50 5.99
N VAL A 209 11.03 6.57 5.35
CA VAL A 209 11.37 6.90 3.95
C VAL A 209 12.88 7.08 3.78
N LYS A 210 13.56 7.68 4.76
CA LYS A 210 15.02 7.89 4.77
C LYS A 210 15.82 6.59 4.93
N ILE A 211 15.32 5.63 5.72
CA ILE A 211 15.99 4.34 5.98
C ILE A 211 15.84 3.39 4.79
N LEU A 212 14.69 3.41 4.14
CA LEU A 212 14.39 2.49 3.03
C LEU A 212 15.18 2.82 1.77
N PRO A 213 15.54 1.82 0.93
CA PRO A 213 16.22 2.05 -0.34
C PRO A 213 15.52 3.09 -1.22
N SER A 214 16.28 3.99 -1.87
CA SER A 214 15.73 5.03 -2.76
C SER A 214 15.25 4.47 -4.10
N GLU A 215 15.94 3.44 -4.61
CA GLU A 215 15.64 2.77 -5.88
C GLU A 215 14.43 1.83 -5.72
N ARG A 216 13.26 2.42 -5.58
CA ARG A 216 11.99 1.71 -5.42
C ARG A 216 10.86 2.41 -6.17
N GLN A 217 9.82 1.68 -6.50
CA GLN A 217 8.52 2.25 -6.87
C GLN A 217 7.79 2.67 -5.60
N SER A 218 7.13 3.82 -5.62
CA SER A 218 6.32 4.27 -4.49
C SER A 218 4.90 4.62 -4.93
N MET A 219 3.94 4.28 -4.08
CA MET A 219 2.51 4.54 -4.27
C MET A 219 2.00 5.24 -3.02
N LEU A 220 1.34 6.37 -3.18
CA LEU A 220 0.73 7.09 -2.08
C LEU A 220 -0.75 7.33 -2.37
N PHE A 221 -1.61 6.87 -1.46
CA PHE A 221 -3.05 7.05 -1.53
C PHE A 221 -3.53 7.92 -0.37
N SER A 222 -4.41 8.88 -0.68
CA SER A 222 -4.98 9.80 0.30
C SER A 222 -6.36 10.26 -0.16
N ALA A 223 -7.29 10.49 0.77
CA ALA A 223 -8.57 11.08 0.43
C ALA A 223 -8.47 12.60 0.27
N THR A 224 -7.48 13.24 0.88
CA THR A 224 -7.27 14.70 0.87
C THR A 224 -5.90 15.07 0.31
N GLN A 225 -5.76 16.32 -0.17
CA GLN A 225 -4.52 16.86 -0.75
C GLN A 225 -4.00 18.03 0.09
N THR A 226 -3.79 17.80 1.39
CA THR A 226 -3.22 18.80 2.29
C THR A 226 -1.74 19.06 1.99
N THR A 227 -1.21 20.20 2.43
CA THR A 227 0.22 20.53 2.29
C THR A 227 1.11 19.43 2.88
N LYS A 228 0.75 18.87 4.04
CA LYS A 228 1.49 17.78 4.67
C LYS A 228 1.51 16.51 3.80
N VAL A 229 0.39 16.17 3.16
CA VAL A 229 0.31 15.03 2.22
C VAL A 229 1.22 15.28 1.01
N GLN A 230 1.23 16.51 0.48
CA GLN A 230 2.13 16.89 -0.62
C GLN A 230 3.60 16.81 -0.21
N ASP A 231 3.96 17.23 1.00
CA ASP A 231 5.33 17.14 1.50
C ASP A 231 5.75 15.68 1.70
N LEU A 232 4.87 14.81 2.23
CA LEU A 232 5.13 13.38 2.32
C LEU A 232 5.29 12.76 0.92
N ALA A 233 4.46 13.16 -0.05
CA ALA A 233 4.56 12.70 -1.44
C ALA A 233 5.91 13.09 -2.06
N ARG A 234 6.38 14.32 -1.86
CA ARG A 234 7.68 14.80 -2.37
C ARG A 234 8.86 13.98 -1.90
N ILE A 235 8.86 13.53 -0.65
CA ILE A 235 9.96 12.71 -0.10
C ILE A 235 9.83 11.23 -0.40
N SER A 236 8.63 10.74 -0.69
CA SER A 236 8.33 9.32 -0.84
C SER A 236 8.31 8.85 -2.28
N LEU A 237 7.86 9.71 -3.21
CA LEU A 237 7.69 9.40 -4.63
C LEU A 237 8.89 9.90 -5.45
N ARG A 238 9.21 9.19 -6.53
CA ARG A 238 10.18 9.66 -7.53
C ARG A 238 9.64 10.88 -8.27
N PRO A 239 10.49 11.74 -8.84
CA PRO A 239 10.06 12.89 -9.63
C PRO A 239 9.12 12.49 -10.78
N GLY A 240 8.03 13.26 -10.95
CA GLY A 240 7.05 13.04 -12.01
C GLY A 240 6.09 11.88 -11.77
N PRO A 241 5.55 11.70 -10.54
CA PRO A 241 4.55 10.68 -10.28
C PRO A 241 3.26 10.95 -11.08
N LEU A 242 2.53 9.90 -11.43
CA LEU A 242 1.21 10.05 -12.01
C LEU A 242 0.21 10.44 -10.92
N TYR A 243 -0.49 11.54 -11.13
CA TYR A 243 -1.61 11.94 -10.28
C TYR A 243 -2.90 11.35 -10.82
N ILE A 244 -3.59 10.55 -9.99
CA ILE A 244 -4.85 9.90 -10.33
C ILE A 244 -5.92 10.34 -9.33
N ASN A 245 -6.88 11.14 -9.78
CA ASN A 245 -8.02 11.58 -8.98
C ASN A 245 -9.29 10.87 -9.45
N VAL A 246 -9.97 10.16 -8.55
CA VAL A 246 -11.20 9.42 -8.82
C VAL A 246 -12.44 10.19 -8.35
N HIS A 247 -12.26 11.39 -7.77
CA HIS A 247 -13.37 12.22 -7.27
C HIS A 247 -13.88 13.27 -8.27
N GLU A 248 -13.14 13.57 -9.31
CA GLU A 248 -13.59 14.46 -10.38
C GLU A 248 -14.49 13.68 -11.33
N GLN A 249 -15.77 13.61 -11.02
CA GLN A 249 -16.80 13.42 -12.04
C GLN A 249 -16.64 14.56 -13.06
N MET A 250 -16.38 14.19 -14.31
CA MET A 250 -16.41 14.97 -15.53
C MET A 250 -16.98 16.40 -15.38
N ALA A 251 -16.16 17.34 -14.92
CA ALA A 251 -16.33 18.73 -15.24
C ALA A 251 -15.19 19.05 -16.19
N SER A 252 -15.51 19.03 -17.49
CA SER A 252 -14.75 19.58 -18.63
C SER A 252 -13.24 19.24 -18.67
N SER A 253 -12.87 18.58 -19.75
CA SER A 253 -11.51 18.51 -20.31
C SER A 253 -10.85 19.89 -20.38
N THR A 254 -10.23 20.29 -19.28
CA THR A 254 -9.21 21.33 -19.31
C THR A 254 -8.15 20.92 -18.31
N VAL A 255 -7.03 20.48 -18.84
CA VAL A 255 -5.83 20.16 -18.12
C VAL A 255 -5.45 21.38 -17.27
N SER A 256 -5.87 21.41 -16.02
CA SER A 256 -5.32 22.33 -15.05
C SER A 256 -3.89 21.82 -14.78
N LYS A 257 -2.93 22.51 -15.36
CA LYS A 257 -1.51 22.35 -15.12
C LYS A 257 -1.26 22.42 -13.62
N LEU A 258 -1.12 21.29 -12.95
CA LEU A 258 -0.43 21.24 -11.69
C LEU A 258 1.05 21.46 -12.01
N CYS A 259 1.41 22.74 -12.11
CA CYS A 259 2.77 23.19 -12.26
C CYS A 259 3.48 22.90 -10.94
N LEU A 260 4.10 21.75 -10.79
CA LEU A 260 5.16 21.55 -9.83
C LEU A 260 6.28 22.48 -10.23
N LEU A 261 6.25 23.70 -9.69
CA LEU A 261 7.33 24.67 -9.80
C LEU A 261 8.58 24.05 -9.13
N TYR A 262 9.38 23.35 -9.91
CA TYR A 262 10.78 23.18 -9.64
C TYR A 262 11.40 24.58 -9.77
N THR A 263 11.55 25.28 -8.66
CA THR A 263 12.52 26.36 -8.57
C THR A 263 13.91 25.72 -8.55
N SER A 264 14.44 25.44 -9.73
CA SER A 264 15.87 25.31 -9.94
C SER A 264 16.50 26.64 -9.50
N PRO A 265 17.49 26.66 -8.59
CA PRO A 265 18.19 27.91 -8.30
C PRO A 265 18.80 28.44 -9.59
N SER A 266 18.43 29.67 -9.94
CA SER A 266 18.93 30.38 -11.11
C SER A 266 20.46 30.50 -11.04
N PRO A 267 21.20 30.29 -12.14
CA PRO A 267 22.65 30.45 -12.17
C PRO A 267 23.15 31.89 -11.99
N ARG A 268 22.30 32.85 -11.61
CA ARG A 268 22.64 34.26 -11.52
C ARG A 268 23.12 34.78 -10.17
N ASP A 269 23.10 33.98 -9.11
CA ASP A 269 23.56 34.44 -7.77
C ASP A 269 25.03 34.15 -7.44
N LYS A 270 25.86 33.89 -8.44
CA LYS A 270 27.31 33.85 -8.29
C LYS A 270 27.96 35.04 -9.00
N ARG A 271 27.70 36.26 -8.54
CA ARG A 271 28.56 37.45 -8.72
C ARG A 271 28.07 38.51 -7.73
N GLN A 272 28.69 38.55 -6.58
CA GLN A 272 29.08 39.73 -5.81
C GLN A 272 29.56 39.28 -4.43
N SER A 273 30.77 39.31 -4.26
CA SER A 273 31.81 39.80 -3.39
C SER A 273 32.85 38.74 -3.01
#